data_e311088763dd0bc7cb2f9f7971fbc2f8
#
_entry.id   e311088763dd0bc7cb2f9f7971fbc2f8
#
_cell.length_a   1.000
_cell.length_b   1.000
_cell.length_c   1.000
_cell.angle_alpha   90.00
_cell.angle_beta   90.00
_cell.angle_gamma   90.00
#
_symmetry.space_group_name_H-M   'P 1'
#
loop_
_entity.id
_entity.type
_entity.pdbx_description
1 polymer ?
#
loop_
_entity_poly.entity_id
_entity_poly.type
_entity_poly.pdbx_seq_one_letter_code
_entity_poly.pdbx_strand_id
1 'polypeptide(L)'
;MLGLVLGWRPALAQKTQEPNEFKALCLDTARLRWAWTQIDTLEYDSLVLVPLMMGTVSGPESSRLHTGGEGYPWVPLAWSPKTARDRWWGPWPGAMDADQELQIPTHPKPWTRLAFGAGGNNLQTLGLEHHQRLGPGLRAGARFQSLTHDGFLQRSGGKYRATDLYAGGTLAPGRHFVWLEGRFMGLNWNENGGTSSATAPLSAGYNPLNLGVRLGDASSKNAMQRWTLRNDFKYNNGWQAFHRLGFETLRWGFRDGRVGQNLGFYTNPNALRDSSAASDSTALRQWSQELGLSRNTTWGTLQVALTWSHWRYYSGTTQPNESSNGSEAVDRRDQGLTIHASWAFPGGSTLRMEQGLYHGFLGLASRLEWEIQPQQKRAWLPTRTLWSAWVEPPSYRQRLLQTNALSWDVAERPSARGLNLHTTWEPGMAGSHHWTLNGGVAWNLTGLGDDSSSSGGKALLMQSQPGPVAYARLELRGRWFNRRSEQGWHWKYQHLLQWSSDPTWIPVPLWSMEDCFYYQRKTSKGWSWVGGLALRWMSAFNGPDYRPELGLWTLGTAGTRGQVGAYPWMDLLAGIKVRQTLLFVRWEHANLGWPNSVGQWVPGYPLGDRRLRLGVDWTFWD
;
A
#
# COMPACT_ATOMS: atom_id res chain seq x y z
N MET A 1 23.36 -3.29 34.69
CA MET A 1 23.71 -2.62 33.42
C MET A 1 22.76 -1.45 33.14
N LEU A 2 22.57 -0.53 34.08
CA LEU A 2 21.59 0.57 34.02
C LEU A 2 22.18 1.88 34.57
N GLY A 3 23.48 2.07 34.45
CA GLY A 3 24.19 3.16 35.09
C GLY A 3 25.04 4.07 34.20
N LEU A 4 24.78 4.15 32.88
CA LEU A 4 25.66 4.88 31.95
C LEU A 4 24.94 5.90 31.05
N VAL A 5 23.79 6.45 31.42
CA VAL A 5 23.02 7.39 30.55
C VAL A 5 22.83 8.77 31.16
N LEU A 6 23.47 9.16 32.23
CA LEU A 6 23.31 10.51 32.82
C LEU A 6 24.61 11.32 32.86
N GLY A 7 25.07 11.70 31.67
CA GLY A 7 26.11 12.71 31.49
C GLY A 7 25.67 13.78 30.49
N TRP A 8 24.57 14.46 30.73
CA TRP A 8 24.09 15.57 29.89
C TRP A 8 24.88 16.84 30.15
N ARG A 9 25.70 17.26 29.19
CA ARG A 9 26.13 18.65 29.05
C ARG A 9 25.41 19.26 27.84
N PRO A 10 24.79 20.46 27.99
CA PRO A 10 24.21 21.14 26.84
C PRO A 10 25.34 21.62 25.92
N ALA A 11 25.48 21.03 24.77
CA ALA A 11 26.40 21.50 23.73
C ALA A 11 25.77 22.69 23.02
N LEU A 12 26.46 23.83 23.11
CA LEU A 12 26.22 25.04 22.33
C LEU A 12 26.03 24.74 20.85
N ALA A 13 24.98 25.29 20.28
CA ALA A 13 24.63 25.18 18.87
C ALA A 13 25.72 25.77 17.97
N GLN A 14 26.65 24.97 17.51
CA GLN A 14 27.43 25.29 16.34
C GLN A 14 26.60 25.01 15.09
N LYS A 15 26.40 26.06 14.27
CA LYS A 15 25.96 25.94 12.87
C LYS A 15 27.00 25.12 12.09
N THR A 16 26.92 23.83 12.14
CA THR A 16 27.65 22.98 11.21
C THR A 16 26.76 22.77 9.99
N GLN A 17 27.18 23.30 8.84
CA GLN A 17 26.74 22.83 7.54
C GLN A 17 26.90 21.30 7.55
N GLU A 18 25.77 20.56 7.48
CA GLU A 18 25.83 19.12 7.28
C GLU A 18 26.51 18.88 5.92
N PRO A 19 27.53 18.04 5.86
CA PRO A 19 28.23 17.80 4.60
C PRO A 19 27.26 17.21 3.58
N ASN A 20 27.23 17.79 2.37
CA ASN A 20 26.52 17.29 1.20
C ASN A 20 26.87 15.83 0.82
N GLU A 21 27.86 15.25 1.49
CA GLU A 21 28.31 13.87 1.29
C GLU A 21 27.32 12.80 1.76
N PHE A 22 26.39 13.12 2.65
CA PHE A 22 25.39 12.16 3.13
C PHE A 22 24.32 11.81 2.10
N LYS A 23 24.05 12.71 1.16
CA LYS A 23 23.14 12.44 0.02
C LYS A 23 23.64 11.32 -0.91
N ALA A 24 24.95 11.13 -0.98
CA ALA A 24 25.55 10.12 -1.87
C ALA A 24 25.50 8.69 -1.30
N LEU A 25 25.43 8.52 0.02
CA LEU A 25 25.37 7.21 0.68
C LEU A 25 23.98 6.56 0.65
N CYS A 26 22.94 7.37 0.45
CA CYS A 26 21.57 6.90 0.50
C CYS A 26 20.94 6.64 -0.88
N LEU A 27 21.68 6.79 -1.96
CA LEU A 27 21.09 7.02 -3.27
C LEU A 27 20.86 5.78 -4.12
N ASP A 28 21.18 4.57 -3.73
CA ASP A 28 20.97 3.48 -4.69
C ASP A 28 20.64 2.12 -4.11
N THR A 29 19.43 2.01 -3.63
CA THR A 29 18.78 0.70 -3.70
C THR A 29 17.31 0.90 -4.01
N ALA A 30 16.86 0.33 -5.10
CA ALA A 30 15.49 0.42 -5.61
C ALA A 30 14.39 -0.06 -4.64
N ARG A 31 14.75 -0.38 -3.40
CA ARG A 31 13.86 -0.90 -2.36
C ARG A 31 13.88 -0.14 -1.03
N LEU A 32 14.83 0.78 -0.82
CA LEU A 32 14.86 1.64 0.37
C LEU A 32 15.39 3.01 -0.06
N ARG A 33 14.57 3.80 -0.70
CA ARG A 33 14.84 5.22 -0.89
C ARG A 33 14.68 5.91 0.45
N TRP A 34 15.78 6.10 1.13
CA TRP A 34 15.86 7.05 2.23
C TRP A 34 15.85 8.45 1.61
N ALA A 35 14.66 8.92 1.25
CA ALA A 35 14.49 10.33 0.95
C ALA A 35 14.63 11.08 2.27
N TRP A 36 15.82 11.58 2.56
CA TRP A 36 15.99 12.68 3.49
C TRP A 36 15.31 13.89 2.84
N THR A 37 14.00 13.96 2.94
CA THR A 37 13.30 15.19 2.60
C THR A 37 13.69 16.19 3.66
N GLN A 38 14.44 17.22 3.27
CA GLN A 38 14.40 18.48 4.02
C GLN A 38 12.90 18.82 4.06
N ILE A 39 12.30 18.65 5.21
CA ILE A 39 10.98 19.21 5.47
C ILE A 39 11.26 20.70 5.58
N ASP A 40 11.17 21.38 4.46
CA ASP A 40 11.12 22.82 4.46
C ASP A 40 9.87 23.17 5.27
N THR A 41 10.04 23.99 6.30
CA THR A 41 8.95 24.40 7.20
C THR A 41 7.78 25.02 6.43
N LEU A 42 8.02 25.55 5.24
CA LEU A 42 7.03 26.10 4.32
C LEU A 42 6.19 24.99 3.61
N GLU A 43 6.77 23.86 3.23
CA GLU A 43 6.01 22.75 2.64
C GLU A 43 5.17 22.01 3.67
N TYR A 44 5.63 21.90 4.91
CA TYR A 44 4.87 21.27 5.97
C TYR A 44 3.64 22.09 6.38
N ASP A 45 3.72 23.43 6.26
CA ASP A 45 2.64 24.31 6.68
C ASP A 45 1.45 24.39 5.74
N SER A 46 1.66 24.27 4.43
CA SER A 46 0.59 24.46 3.44
C SER A 46 0.04 23.16 2.87
N LEU A 47 0.86 22.10 2.83
CA LEU A 47 0.57 20.86 2.10
C LEU A 47 -0.05 19.76 2.97
N VAL A 48 0.10 19.86 4.28
CA VAL A 48 -0.36 18.83 5.23
C VAL A 48 -1.84 18.97 5.57
N LEU A 49 -2.43 20.16 5.40
CA LEU A 49 -3.84 20.40 5.75
C LEU A 49 -4.79 19.48 5.00
N VAL A 50 -4.68 19.42 3.69
CA VAL A 50 -5.64 18.68 2.86
C VAL A 50 -5.49 17.15 2.96
N PRO A 51 -4.29 16.55 2.91
CA PRO A 51 -4.12 15.12 3.15
C PRO A 51 -4.59 14.65 4.51
N LEU A 52 -4.36 15.44 5.57
CA LEU A 52 -4.85 15.12 6.91
C LEU A 52 -6.38 15.17 7.01
N MET A 53 -6.98 16.18 6.37
CA MET A 53 -8.42 16.31 6.28
C MET A 53 -9.04 15.20 5.42
N MET A 54 -8.32 14.69 4.44
CA MET A 54 -8.76 13.57 3.59
C MET A 54 -8.75 12.22 4.30
N GLY A 55 -8.08 12.13 5.46
CA GLY A 55 -8.17 10.97 6.36
C GLY A 55 -7.64 9.68 5.76
N THR A 56 -6.62 9.76 4.95
CA THR A 56 -6.05 8.56 4.37
C THR A 56 -5.10 7.87 5.36
N VAL A 57 -5.52 6.78 5.95
CA VAL A 57 -4.63 5.74 6.50
C VAL A 57 -3.76 5.16 5.36
N SER A 58 -4.15 5.43 4.17
CA SER A 58 -3.47 5.05 2.93
C SER A 58 -2.75 6.26 2.37
N GLY A 59 -1.47 6.12 2.10
CA GLY A 59 -0.64 7.15 1.51
C GLY A 59 -1.24 7.80 0.25
N PRO A 60 -0.70 8.95 -0.17
CA PRO A 60 -1.27 9.80 -1.20
C PRO A 60 -1.28 9.20 -2.61
N GLU A 61 -0.95 7.94 -2.80
CA GLU A 61 -0.43 7.48 -4.08
C GLU A 61 -1.41 6.74 -4.99
N SER A 62 -2.63 6.40 -4.59
CA SER A 62 -3.49 5.72 -5.55
C SER A 62 -4.97 5.76 -5.20
N SER A 63 -5.79 6.08 -6.18
CA SER A 63 -7.19 5.71 -6.16
C SER A 63 -7.32 4.21 -5.91
N ARG A 64 -8.20 3.82 -5.01
CA ARG A 64 -8.34 2.44 -4.52
C ARG A 64 -9.79 2.01 -4.50
N LEU A 65 -10.04 0.77 -4.90
CA LEU A 65 -11.31 0.11 -4.65
C LEU A 65 -11.27 -0.49 -3.24
N HIS A 66 -12.27 -0.25 -2.44
CA HIS A 66 -12.37 -0.78 -1.08
C HIS A 66 -13.78 -1.29 -0.77
N THR A 67 -13.88 -2.28 0.12
CA THR A 67 -15.15 -2.93 0.48
C THR A 67 -15.98 -2.16 1.52
N GLY A 68 -15.51 -1.04 2.03
CA GLY A 68 -16.26 -0.28 3.03
C GLY A 68 -15.62 1.01 3.55
N GLY A 69 -14.44 1.41 3.08
CA GLY A 69 -13.76 2.63 3.53
C GLY A 69 -12.38 2.41 4.14
N GLU A 70 -11.99 3.27 5.07
CA GLU A 70 -10.68 3.21 5.72
C GLU A 70 -10.50 1.92 6.52
N GLY A 71 -9.37 1.24 6.32
CA GLY A 71 -9.04 0.00 7.05
C GLY A 71 -9.68 -1.26 6.49
N TYR A 72 -10.52 -1.17 5.47
CA TYR A 72 -11.10 -2.33 4.79
C TYR A 72 -10.17 -2.89 3.70
N PRO A 73 -10.39 -4.14 3.28
CA PRO A 73 -9.73 -4.70 2.11
C PRO A 73 -9.86 -3.79 0.89
N TRP A 74 -8.76 -3.57 0.18
CA TRP A 74 -8.74 -2.74 -1.00
C TRP A 74 -7.77 -3.27 -2.07
N VAL A 75 -7.99 -2.85 -3.30
CA VAL A 75 -7.10 -3.08 -4.43
C VAL A 75 -6.82 -1.76 -5.15
N PRO A 76 -5.59 -1.51 -5.60
CA PRO A 76 -5.28 -0.29 -6.34
C PRO A 76 -6.04 -0.27 -7.67
N LEU A 77 -6.60 0.88 -8.04
CA LEU A 77 -7.19 1.11 -9.36
C LEU A 77 -6.14 1.10 -10.47
N ALA A 78 -4.94 1.54 -10.16
CA ALA A 78 -3.82 1.53 -11.09
C ALA A 78 -3.19 0.15 -11.16
N TRP A 79 -3.40 -0.57 -12.26
CA TRP A 79 -2.68 -1.82 -12.47
C TRP A 79 -1.21 -1.55 -12.82
N SER A 80 -0.33 -2.31 -12.23
CA SER A 80 1.10 -2.36 -12.59
C SER A 80 1.60 -3.78 -12.40
N PRO A 81 2.60 -4.23 -13.19
CA PRO A 81 3.30 -5.47 -12.90
C PRO A 81 4.02 -5.28 -11.56
N LYS A 82 3.43 -5.84 -10.52
CA LYS A 82 4.02 -5.81 -9.20
C LYS A 82 5.07 -6.88 -9.06
N THR A 83 6.03 -6.64 -8.18
CA THR A 83 7.03 -7.64 -7.82
C THR A 83 6.37 -8.89 -7.23
N ALA A 84 7.02 -10.05 -7.33
CA ALA A 84 6.55 -11.30 -6.74
C ALA A 84 6.17 -11.13 -5.26
N ARG A 85 6.88 -10.28 -4.53
CA ARG A 85 6.62 -9.94 -3.14
C ARG A 85 5.23 -9.35 -2.92
N ASP A 86 4.80 -8.42 -3.78
CA ASP A 86 3.48 -7.78 -3.68
C ASP A 86 2.35 -8.75 -4.02
N ARG A 87 2.65 -9.81 -4.78
CA ARG A 87 1.70 -10.85 -5.16
C ARG A 87 1.62 -11.99 -4.16
N TRP A 88 2.60 -12.14 -3.27
CA TRP A 88 2.67 -13.26 -2.33
C TRP A 88 1.50 -13.34 -1.37
N TRP A 89 0.89 -12.20 -1.10
CA TRP A 89 -0.15 -12.07 -0.11
C TRP A 89 -1.53 -11.84 -0.69
N GLY A 90 -1.63 -11.69 -2.01
CA GLY A 90 -2.80 -11.09 -2.58
C GLY A 90 -2.93 -9.62 -2.13
N PRO A 91 -3.97 -8.92 -2.51
CA PRO A 91 -4.20 -7.55 -2.11
C PRO A 91 -4.50 -7.47 -0.61
N TRP A 92 -3.44 -7.27 0.16
CA TRP A 92 -3.57 -6.91 1.54
C TRP A 92 -4.19 -5.51 1.64
N PRO A 93 -5.00 -5.26 2.65
CA PRO A 93 -5.46 -3.92 2.94
C PRO A 93 -4.25 -2.98 2.97
N GLY A 94 -4.35 -1.83 2.33
CA GLY A 94 -3.21 -0.95 2.13
C GLY A 94 -2.60 -0.33 3.36
N ALA A 95 -3.27 -0.51 4.48
CA ALA A 95 -2.69 -0.32 5.77
C ALA A 95 -1.42 -1.15 5.97
N MET A 96 -1.31 -2.26 5.27
CA MET A 96 -0.18 -3.18 5.31
C MET A 96 0.76 -3.04 4.11
N ASP A 97 0.73 -1.88 3.45
CA ASP A 97 1.70 -1.58 2.40
C ASP A 97 3.10 -1.58 2.99
N ALA A 98 3.70 -2.76 2.92
CA ALA A 98 4.98 -3.05 3.52
C ALA A 98 6.10 -2.22 2.90
N ASP A 99 5.84 -1.62 1.75
CA ASP A 99 6.81 -0.83 0.99
C ASP A 99 6.64 0.68 1.21
N GLN A 100 5.70 1.13 2.05
CA GLN A 100 5.72 2.52 2.49
C GLN A 100 7.02 2.79 3.25
N GLU A 101 7.89 3.54 2.61
CA GLU A 101 9.12 4.01 3.24
C GLU A 101 8.77 4.87 4.46
N LEU A 102 9.44 4.59 5.56
CA LEU A 102 9.35 5.44 6.73
C LEU A 102 10.00 6.80 6.39
N GLN A 103 9.19 7.83 6.21
CA GLN A 103 9.69 9.18 6.01
C GLN A 103 10.23 9.71 7.35
N ILE A 104 11.54 9.95 7.39
CA ILE A 104 12.21 10.40 8.60
C ILE A 104 12.43 11.91 8.49
N PRO A 105 11.88 12.70 9.40
CA PRO A 105 12.11 14.12 9.42
C PRO A 105 13.59 14.44 9.66
N THR A 106 14.14 15.37 8.87
CA THR A 106 15.52 15.84 9.01
C THR A 106 15.66 16.99 10.01
N HIS A 107 14.57 17.38 10.66
CA HIS A 107 14.56 18.51 11.58
C HIS A 107 15.58 18.35 12.72
N PRO A 108 16.37 19.39 13.05
CA PRO A 108 17.40 19.31 14.07
C PRO A 108 16.85 19.22 15.51
N LYS A 109 15.63 19.71 15.72
CA LYS A 109 14.97 19.70 17.03
C LYS A 109 14.04 18.49 17.18
N PRO A 110 13.83 18.00 18.40
CA PRO A 110 12.77 17.04 18.67
C PRO A 110 11.41 17.57 18.23
N TRP A 111 10.58 16.71 17.68
CA TRP A 111 9.21 17.08 17.42
C TRP A 111 8.26 15.91 17.67
N THR A 112 7.07 16.26 18.09
CA THR A 112 5.98 15.32 18.35
C THR A 112 4.74 15.80 17.64
N ARG A 113 4.02 14.88 17.02
CA ARG A 113 2.73 15.11 16.39
C ARG A 113 1.69 14.20 17.01
N LEU A 114 0.56 14.78 17.37
CA LEU A 114 -0.64 14.10 17.84
C LEU A 114 -1.78 14.40 16.89
N ALA A 115 -2.37 13.37 16.30
CA ALA A 115 -3.54 13.48 15.45
C ALA A 115 -4.69 12.65 16.05
N PHE A 116 -5.86 13.25 16.16
CA PHE A 116 -7.07 12.59 16.62
C PHE A 116 -8.22 12.94 15.70
N GLY A 117 -9.06 11.96 15.40
CA GLY A 117 -10.28 12.16 14.63
C GLY A 117 -11.41 11.29 15.16
N ALA A 118 -12.62 11.83 15.12
CA ALA A 118 -13.85 11.12 15.47
C ALA A 118 -14.91 11.37 14.40
N GLY A 119 -15.80 10.42 14.21
CA GLY A 119 -16.85 10.54 13.19
C GLY A 119 -18.01 9.59 13.42
N GLY A 120 -18.99 9.63 12.52
CA GLY A 120 -20.13 8.71 12.54
C GLY A 120 -19.68 7.25 12.49
N ASN A 121 -20.57 6.34 12.91
CA ASN A 121 -20.33 4.90 13.03
C ASN A 121 -19.14 4.58 13.97
N ASN A 122 -19.02 5.30 15.07
CA ASN A 122 -17.97 5.16 16.08
C ASN A 122 -16.55 5.22 15.49
N LEU A 123 -16.37 5.93 14.37
CA LEU A 123 -15.06 6.13 13.80
C LEU A 123 -14.19 6.91 14.77
N GLN A 124 -13.05 6.33 15.11
CA GLN A 124 -11.99 6.97 15.88
C GLN A 124 -10.65 6.70 15.23
N THR A 125 -9.85 7.74 15.07
CA THR A 125 -8.48 7.66 14.59
C THR A 125 -7.55 8.31 15.60
N LEU A 126 -6.42 7.68 15.86
CA LEU A 126 -5.36 8.22 16.71
C LEU A 126 -4.03 8.04 15.99
N GLY A 127 -3.27 9.12 15.86
CA GLY A 127 -1.90 9.12 15.36
C GLY A 127 -0.98 9.77 16.39
N LEU A 128 0.12 9.14 16.70
CA LEU A 128 1.21 9.69 17.50
C LEU A 128 2.51 9.47 16.73
N GLU A 129 3.30 10.51 16.58
CA GLU A 129 4.60 10.45 15.93
C GLU A 129 5.60 11.27 16.73
N HIS A 130 6.76 10.68 17.03
CA HIS A 130 7.82 11.34 17.76
C HIS A 130 9.17 11.08 17.08
N HIS A 131 9.95 12.14 16.89
CA HIS A 131 11.28 12.09 16.32
C HIS A 131 12.25 12.88 17.16
N GLN A 132 13.40 12.28 17.44
CA GLN A 132 14.42 12.91 18.26
C GLN A 132 15.81 12.65 17.72
N ARG A 133 16.65 13.67 17.78
CA ARG A 133 18.09 13.54 17.58
C ARG A 133 18.73 13.14 18.90
N LEU A 134 19.37 11.97 18.96
CA LEU A 134 20.04 11.46 20.15
C LEU A 134 21.50 11.94 20.27
N GLY A 135 22.08 12.44 19.16
CA GLY A 135 23.46 12.91 19.11
C GLY A 135 23.84 13.41 17.71
N PRO A 136 25.10 13.84 17.49
CA PRO A 136 25.57 14.28 16.19
C PRO A 136 25.54 13.15 15.17
N GLY A 137 24.52 12.98 14.40
CA GLY A 137 24.35 11.90 13.42
C GLY A 137 23.49 10.73 13.87
N LEU A 138 23.03 10.68 15.12
CA LEU A 138 22.17 9.62 15.64
C LEU A 138 20.73 10.13 15.85
N ARG A 139 19.74 9.38 15.36
CA ARG A 139 18.31 9.70 15.45
C ARG A 139 17.52 8.49 15.88
N ALA A 140 16.39 8.74 16.53
CA ALA A 140 15.39 7.74 16.84
C ALA A 140 14.00 8.34 16.73
N GLY A 141 13.03 7.48 16.53
CA GLY A 141 11.63 7.90 16.51
C GLY A 141 10.69 6.71 16.57
N ALA A 142 9.44 7.07 16.82
CA ALA A 142 8.33 6.13 16.87
C ALA A 142 7.10 6.75 16.21
N ARG A 143 6.33 5.96 15.51
CA ARG A 143 5.02 6.30 14.98
C ARG A 143 4.02 5.25 15.41
N PHE A 144 2.90 5.69 15.94
CA PHE A 144 1.76 4.86 16.28
C PHE A 144 0.52 5.37 15.55
N GLN A 145 -0.26 4.46 14.99
CA GLN A 145 -1.54 4.75 14.36
C GLN A 145 -2.58 3.74 14.81
N SER A 146 -3.78 4.21 15.08
CA SER A 146 -4.93 3.37 15.39
C SER A 146 -6.17 3.91 14.70
N LEU A 147 -7.00 3.01 14.19
CA LEU A 147 -8.30 3.30 13.62
C LEU A 147 -9.28 2.26 14.13
N THR A 148 -10.47 2.70 14.52
CA THR A 148 -11.58 1.84 14.96
C THR A 148 -12.87 2.41 14.42
N HIS A 149 -13.79 1.56 13.97
CA HIS A 149 -15.11 1.95 13.49
C HIS A 149 -16.08 0.75 13.54
N ASP A 150 -17.39 1.03 13.55
CA ASP A 150 -18.42 -0.01 13.48
C ASP A 150 -18.79 -0.40 12.04
N GLY A 151 -18.29 0.35 11.05
CA GLY A 151 -18.54 0.11 9.63
C GLY A 151 -19.77 0.80 9.09
N PHE A 152 -20.02 0.66 7.79
CA PHE A 152 -21.15 1.24 7.07
C PHE A 152 -22.28 0.25 6.83
N LEU A 153 -21.97 -1.04 6.76
CA LEU A 153 -22.91 -2.14 6.62
C LEU A 153 -23.04 -2.86 7.95
N GLN A 154 -24.10 -3.64 8.09
CA GLN A 154 -24.19 -4.55 9.22
C GLN A 154 -22.92 -5.41 9.31
N ARG A 155 -22.41 -5.58 10.53
CA ARG A 155 -21.26 -6.46 10.81
C ARG A 155 -20.05 -6.18 9.94
N SER A 156 -19.71 -4.92 9.77
CA SER A 156 -18.54 -4.49 9.00
C SER A 156 -17.54 -3.68 9.82
N GLY A 157 -17.64 -3.69 11.14
CA GLY A 157 -16.74 -2.98 12.03
C GLY A 157 -15.30 -3.49 11.93
N GLY A 158 -14.34 -2.60 12.14
CA GLY A 158 -12.93 -2.92 12.02
C GLY A 158 -12.04 -2.18 13.00
N LYS A 159 -10.85 -2.75 13.21
CA LYS A 159 -9.81 -2.19 14.05
C LYS A 159 -8.45 -2.38 13.41
N TYR A 160 -7.76 -1.27 13.20
CA TYR A 160 -6.41 -1.23 12.69
C TYR A 160 -5.46 -0.62 13.71
N ARG A 161 -4.24 -1.15 13.78
CA ARG A 161 -3.13 -0.59 14.56
C ARG A 161 -1.83 -0.78 13.81
N ALA A 162 -1.00 0.25 13.80
CA ALA A 162 0.36 0.18 13.30
C ALA A 162 1.32 0.87 14.26
N THR A 163 2.51 0.32 14.39
CA THR A 163 3.61 0.89 15.15
C THR A 163 4.88 0.76 14.33
N ASP A 164 5.53 1.86 14.06
CA ASP A 164 6.86 1.90 13.46
C ASP A 164 7.84 2.44 14.52
N LEU A 165 8.99 1.78 14.63
CA LEU A 165 10.09 2.18 15.48
C LEU A 165 11.35 2.26 14.66
N TYR A 166 12.19 3.26 14.89
CA TYR A 166 13.49 3.30 14.25
C TYR A 166 14.54 3.95 15.13
N ALA A 167 15.77 3.53 14.93
CA ALA A 167 16.94 4.17 15.52
C ALA A 167 18.15 3.95 14.63
N GLY A 168 19.00 4.96 14.51
CA GLY A 168 20.24 4.82 13.77
C GLY A 168 20.85 6.12 13.31
N GLY A 169 21.90 6.02 12.57
CA GLY A 169 22.67 7.13 12.04
C GLY A 169 24.13 6.80 11.82
N THR A 170 24.96 7.81 11.75
CA THR A 170 26.39 7.68 11.51
C THR A 170 27.14 7.49 12.82
N LEU A 171 27.76 6.33 13.03
CA LEU A 171 28.56 6.03 14.24
C LEU A 171 29.97 6.60 14.13
N ALA A 172 30.58 6.51 12.96
CA ALA A 172 31.87 7.13 12.66
C ALA A 172 31.66 8.14 11.52
N PRO A 173 31.97 9.45 11.72
CA PRO A 173 31.68 10.47 10.72
C PRO A 173 32.14 10.09 9.32
N GLY A 174 31.18 9.98 8.38
CA GLY A 174 31.42 9.67 6.97
C GLY A 174 31.86 8.24 6.65
N ARG A 175 31.96 7.33 7.62
CA ARG A 175 32.49 5.95 7.38
C ARG A 175 31.54 4.82 7.72
N HIS A 176 30.77 4.92 8.78
CA HIS A 176 29.91 3.83 9.23
C HIS A 176 28.52 4.34 9.59
N PHE A 177 27.52 3.79 8.93
CA PHE A 177 26.10 4.07 9.17
C PHE A 177 25.41 2.79 9.63
N VAL A 178 24.61 2.88 10.71
CA VAL A 178 23.79 1.78 11.22
C VAL A 178 22.35 2.25 11.35
N TRP A 179 21.43 1.41 10.95
CA TRP A 179 19.99 1.68 11.02
C TRP A 179 19.22 0.43 11.41
N LEU A 180 18.37 0.57 12.42
CA LEU A 180 17.42 -0.43 12.86
C LEU A 180 16.00 0.10 12.70
N GLU A 181 15.14 -0.68 12.07
CA GLU A 181 13.73 -0.38 11.90
C GLU A 181 12.89 -1.58 12.31
N GLY A 182 11.80 -1.31 13.06
CA GLY A 182 10.76 -2.28 13.41
C GLY A 182 9.40 -1.76 12.99
N ARG A 183 8.61 -2.59 12.34
CA ARG A 183 7.23 -2.30 11.95
C ARG A 183 6.30 -3.40 12.40
N PHE A 184 5.22 -3.01 13.04
CA PHE A 184 4.19 -3.91 13.57
C PHE A 184 2.83 -3.42 13.11
N MET A 185 2.03 -4.30 12.53
CA MET A 185 0.69 -3.95 12.07
C MET A 185 -0.28 -5.05 12.44
N GLY A 186 -1.46 -4.64 12.83
CA GLY A 186 -2.58 -5.54 13.12
C GLY A 186 -3.87 -4.96 12.57
N LEU A 187 -4.65 -5.81 11.92
CA LEU A 187 -5.93 -5.46 11.34
C LEU A 187 -6.92 -6.58 11.64
N ASN A 188 -8.01 -6.23 12.33
CA ASN A 188 -9.11 -7.14 12.61
C ASN A 188 -10.38 -6.47 12.12
N TRP A 189 -11.22 -7.18 11.40
CA TRP A 189 -12.51 -6.68 10.97
C TRP A 189 -13.55 -7.80 10.88
N ASN A 190 -14.79 -7.40 11.00
CA ASN A 190 -15.90 -8.28 10.77
C ASN A 190 -16.13 -8.39 9.26
N GLU A 191 -16.32 -9.61 8.79
CA GLU A 191 -16.59 -9.92 7.39
C GLU A 191 -18.07 -10.15 7.19
N ASN A 192 -18.68 -9.30 6.40
CA ASN A 192 -20.10 -9.42 6.07
C ASN A 192 -20.38 -10.09 4.71
N GLY A 193 -19.33 -10.34 3.91
CA GLY A 193 -19.46 -10.98 2.59
C GLY A 193 -20.20 -10.16 1.55
N GLY A 194 -20.43 -8.86 1.82
CA GLY A 194 -21.24 -7.99 1.00
C GLY A 194 -22.75 -8.18 1.25
N THR A 195 -23.56 -7.44 0.50
CA THR A 195 -25.02 -7.50 0.61
C THR A 195 -25.59 -8.78 0.01
N SER A 196 -26.68 -9.27 0.60
CA SER A 196 -27.39 -10.47 0.13
C SER A 196 -28.10 -10.26 -1.21
N SER A 197 -28.46 -9.02 -1.54
CA SER A 197 -29.07 -8.65 -2.83
C SER A 197 -28.10 -7.79 -3.64
N ALA A 198 -27.61 -8.33 -4.75
CA ALA A 198 -26.72 -7.60 -5.66
C ALA A 198 -27.41 -6.46 -6.43
N THR A 199 -28.73 -6.44 -6.45
CA THR A 199 -29.54 -5.58 -7.31
C THR A 199 -30.59 -4.76 -6.57
N ALA A 200 -30.58 -4.71 -5.23
CA ALA A 200 -31.54 -3.87 -4.53
C ALA A 200 -31.34 -2.42 -4.96
N PRO A 201 -32.28 -1.80 -5.69
CA PRO A 201 -32.22 -0.38 -5.96
C PRO A 201 -32.29 0.34 -4.63
N LEU A 202 -31.26 1.04 -4.30
CA LEU A 202 -31.15 1.77 -3.05
C LEU A 202 -32.00 3.04 -3.21
N SER A 203 -33.26 2.94 -2.83
CA SER A 203 -34.25 4.03 -2.91
C SER A 203 -33.90 5.18 -1.96
N ALA A 204 -34.45 6.36 -2.22
CA ALA A 204 -34.35 7.49 -1.32
C ALA A 204 -34.84 7.08 0.11
N GLY A 205 -34.00 7.30 1.13
CA GLY A 205 -34.21 6.81 2.50
C GLY A 205 -33.38 5.56 2.87
N TYR A 206 -32.45 5.17 2.01
CA TYR A 206 -31.56 4.07 2.21
C TYR A 206 -30.69 4.23 3.47
N ASN A 207 -30.75 3.22 4.33
CA ASN A 207 -29.81 3.05 5.44
C ASN A 207 -28.99 1.77 5.21
N PRO A 208 -27.67 1.87 4.95
CA PRO A 208 -26.81 0.72 4.74
C PRO A 208 -26.87 -0.32 5.86
N LEU A 209 -27.11 0.11 7.08
CA LEU A 209 -27.21 -0.76 8.26
C LEU A 209 -28.45 -1.67 8.24
N ASN A 210 -29.46 -1.37 7.41
CA ASN A 210 -30.66 -2.19 7.26
C ASN A 210 -30.54 -3.24 6.14
N LEU A 211 -29.46 -3.24 5.38
CA LEU A 211 -29.25 -4.25 4.34
C LEU A 211 -28.86 -5.59 4.94
N GLY A 212 -29.51 -6.64 4.46
CA GLY A 212 -29.07 -8.00 4.75
C GLY A 212 -27.66 -8.26 4.21
N VAL A 213 -26.83 -8.87 5.02
CA VAL A 213 -25.47 -9.26 4.66
C VAL A 213 -25.37 -10.78 4.49
N ARG A 214 -24.39 -11.22 3.74
CA ARG A 214 -24.23 -12.64 3.37
C ARG A 214 -23.56 -13.48 4.46
N LEU A 215 -22.71 -12.84 5.28
CA LEU A 215 -22.01 -13.47 6.41
C LEU A 215 -22.51 -12.87 7.72
N GLY A 216 -22.99 -13.73 8.59
CA GLY A 216 -23.62 -13.31 9.84
C GLY A 216 -22.67 -13.22 11.04
N ASP A 217 -21.57 -13.97 11.05
CA ASP A 217 -20.65 -14.09 12.20
C ASP A 217 -19.23 -14.45 11.71
N ALA A 218 -18.77 -13.72 10.71
CA ALA A 218 -17.43 -13.96 10.19
C ALA A 218 -16.50 -12.79 10.50
N SER A 219 -15.21 -13.09 10.60
CA SER A 219 -14.15 -12.11 10.87
C SER A 219 -12.85 -12.50 10.22
N SER A 220 -12.06 -11.50 9.85
CA SER A 220 -10.70 -11.67 9.37
C SER A 220 -9.70 -10.97 10.28
N LYS A 221 -8.53 -11.57 10.40
CA LYS A 221 -7.42 -11.02 11.18
C LYS A 221 -6.13 -11.07 10.37
N ASN A 222 -5.48 -9.93 10.26
CA ASN A 222 -4.16 -9.82 9.63
C ASN A 222 -3.16 -9.25 10.61
N ALA A 223 -1.94 -9.75 10.57
CA ALA A 223 -0.84 -9.23 11.35
C ALA A 223 0.46 -9.26 10.54
N MET A 224 1.24 -8.19 10.64
CA MET A 224 2.58 -8.09 10.08
C MET A 224 3.55 -7.66 11.16
N GLN A 225 4.71 -8.26 11.14
CA GLN A 225 5.85 -7.87 11.94
C GLN A 225 7.09 -7.91 11.06
N ARG A 226 7.81 -6.80 10.99
CA ARG A 226 9.05 -6.66 10.20
C ARG A 226 10.13 -6.02 11.05
N TRP A 227 11.33 -6.54 10.92
CA TRP A 227 12.55 -5.94 11.43
C TRP A 227 13.58 -5.85 10.33
N THR A 228 14.27 -4.73 10.26
CA THR A 228 15.36 -4.51 9.31
C THR A 228 16.53 -3.87 10.04
N LEU A 229 17.69 -4.49 9.93
CA LEU A 229 18.97 -3.92 10.35
C LEU A 229 19.81 -3.65 9.10
N ARG A 230 20.34 -2.46 8.98
CA ARG A 230 21.22 -2.04 7.89
C ARG A 230 22.53 -1.51 8.46
N ASN A 231 23.65 -1.91 7.85
CA ASN A 231 24.99 -1.42 8.12
C ASN A 231 25.64 -1.03 6.79
N ASP A 232 26.11 0.20 6.67
CA ASP A 232 26.83 0.68 5.50
C ASP A 232 28.22 1.15 5.93
N PHE A 233 29.25 0.73 5.19
CA PHE A 233 30.65 1.06 5.41
C PHE A 233 31.21 1.74 4.19
N LYS A 234 31.87 2.87 4.37
CA LYS A 234 32.57 3.60 3.32
C LYS A 234 34.06 3.52 3.53
N TYR A 235 34.77 3.09 2.52
CA TYR A 235 36.26 3.00 2.50
C TYR A 235 36.85 4.20 1.79
N ASN A 236 38.11 4.51 2.09
CA ASN A 236 38.80 5.70 1.56
C ASN A 236 39.06 5.67 0.04
N ASN A 237 38.98 4.50 -0.58
CA ASN A 237 39.29 4.27 -2.00
C ASN A 237 38.03 4.24 -2.90
N GLY A 238 36.91 4.82 -2.44
CA GLY A 238 35.67 4.88 -3.20
C GLY A 238 34.84 3.60 -3.16
N TRP A 239 35.28 2.59 -2.42
CA TRP A 239 34.46 1.41 -2.13
C TRP A 239 33.49 1.66 -0.99
N GLN A 240 32.32 1.05 -1.12
CA GLN A 240 31.32 0.98 -0.07
C GLN A 240 30.85 -0.47 0.06
N ALA A 241 30.71 -0.95 1.28
CA ALA A 241 30.09 -2.23 1.57
C ALA A 241 28.81 -2.00 2.37
N PHE A 242 27.81 -2.82 2.14
CA PHE A 242 26.60 -2.78 2.96
C PHE A 242 26.16 -4.19 3.32
N HIS A 243 25.52 -4.26 4.46
CA HIS A 243 24.91 -5.47 5.00
C HIS A 243 23.52 -5.17 5.51
N ARG A 244 22.54 -6.01 5.13
CA ARG A 244 21.17 -5.92 5.61
C ARG A 244 20.71 -7.25 6.15
N LEU A 245 20.02 -7.18 7.28
CA LEU A 245 19.29 -8.31 7.85
C LEU A 245 17.81 -7.94 7.86
N GLY A 246 16.98 -8.83 7.36
CA GLY A 246 15.53 -8.70 7.37
C GLY A 246 14.87 -9.89 8.04
N PHE A 247 13.89 -9.60 8.85
CA PHE A 247 12.96 -10.60 9.39
C PHE A 247 11.53 -10.11 9.19
N GLU A 248 10.69 -10.94 8.59
CA GLU A 248 9.29 -10.61 8.37
C GLU A 248 8.39 -11.78 8.72
N THR A 249 7.30 -11.48 9.40
CA THR A 249 6.21 -12.43 9.63
C THR A 249 4.91 -11.79 9.19
N LEU A 250 4.17 -12.51 8.38
CA LEU A 250 2.86 -12.11 7.91
C LEU A 250 1.88 -13.23 8.27
N ARG A 251 0.70 -12.86 8.78
CA ARG A 251 -0.35 -13.82 9.18
C ARG A 251 -1.69 -13.29 8.68
N TRP A 252 -2.46 -14.20 8.16
CA TRP A 252 -3.86 -14.00 7.82
C TRP A 252 -4.68 -15.11 8.46
N GLY A 253 -5.87 -14.76 8.93
CA GLY A 253 -6.85 -15.72 9.43
C GLY A 253 -8.25 -15.28 9.07
N PHE A 254 -9.10 -16.24 8.79
CA PHE A 254 -10.54 -16.08 8.60
C PHE A 254 -11.27 -17.02 9.54
N ARG A 255 -12.35 -16.54 10.13
CA ARG A 255 -13.21 -17.34 11.00
C ARG A 255 -14.67 -17.06 10.65
N ASP A 256 -15.46 -18.11 10.47
CA ASP A 256 -16.91 -18.07 10.41
C ASP A 256 -17.46 -19.07 11.42
N GLY A 257 -18.14 -18.58 12.45
CA GLY A 257 -18.72 -19.41 13.51
C GLY A 257 -20.07 -20.02 13.14
N ARG A 258 -20.63 -19.68 11.96
CA ARG A 258 -21.98 -20.07 11.53
C ARG A 258 -22.05 -20.48 10.07
N VAL A 259 -21.11 -21.25 9.62
CA VAL A 259 -21.03 -21.71 8.22
C VAL A 259 -22.36 -22.28 7.73
N GLY A 260 -23.03 -23.10 8.54
CA GLY A 260 -24.33 -23.70 8.21
C GLY A 260 -25.44 -22.69 7.96
N GLN A 261 -25.40 -21.50 8.58
CA GLN A 261 -26.34 -20.42 8.33
C GLN A 261 -25.93 -19.55 7.13
N ASN A 262 -24.65 -19.58 6.76
CA ASN A 262 -24.03 -18.77 5.71
C ASN A 262 -23.82 -19.55 4.40
N LEU A 263 -24.43 -20.75 4.25
CA LEU A 263 -24.23 -21.64 3.09
C LEU A 263 -24.41 -20.94 1.73
N GLY A 264 -25.35 -20.00 1.63
CA GLY A 264 -25.59 -19.23 0.42
C GLY A 264 -24.45 -18.25 0.03
N PHE A 265 -23.49 -18.03 0.93
CA PHE A 265 -22.30 -17.27 0.64
C PHE A 265 -21.23 -18.12 -0.06
N TYR A 266 -21.06 -19.37 0.38
CA TYR A 266 -20.03 -20.25 -0.14
C TYR A 266 -20.40 -20.74 -1.55
N THR A 267 -19.44 -20.69 -2.46
CA THR A 267 -19.66 -21.00 -3.87
C THR A 267 -20.01 -22.47 -4.09
N ASN A 268 -19.43 -23.37 -3.28
CA ASN A 268 -19.74 -24.81 -3.30
C ASN A 268 -19.92 -25.33 -1.86
N PRO A 269 -21.15 -25.22 -1.32
CA PRO A 269 -21.42 -25.67 0.04
C PRO A 269 -21.10 -27.15 0.30
N ASN A 270 -21.21 -27.98 -0.74
CA ASN A 270 -20.95 -29.43 -0.64
C ASN A 270 -19.46 -29.76 -0.58
N ALA A 271 -18.59 -28.83 -0.93
CA ALA A 271 -17.13 -29.00 -0.86
C ALA A 271 -16.52 -28.44 0.42
N LEU A 272 -17.34 -27.92 1.35
CA LEU A 272 -16.87 -27.45 2.64
C LEU A 272 -16.33 -28.63 3.47
N ARG A 273 -15.16 -28.45 4.07
CA ARG A 273 -14.57 -29.47 4.95
C ARG A 273 -15.31 -29.56 6.28
N ASP A 274 -15.72 -28.41 6.80
CA ASP A 274 -16.59 -28.30 7.98
C ASP A 274 -17.75 -27.35 7.65
N SER A 275 -18.96 -27.88 7.74
CA SER A 275 -20.19 -27.12 7.50
C SER A 275 -20.71 -26.39 8.75
N SER A 276 -20.09 -26.60 9.91
CA SER A 276 -20.51 -25.95 11.16
C SER A 276 -19.72 -24.68 11.43
N ALA A 277 -18.41 -24.71 11.26
CA ALA A 277 -17.52 -23.57 11.48
C ALA A 277 -16.30 -23.60 10.57
N ALA A 278 -15.76 -22.44 10.26
CA ALA A 278 -14.50 -22.27 9.54
C ALA A 278 -13.48 -21.52 10.40
N SER A 279 -12.25 -21.99 10.41
CA SER A 279 -11.12 -21.30 11.07
C SER A 279 -9.86 -21.55 10.24
N ASP A 280 -9.62 -20.67 9.30
CA ASP A 280 -8.54 -20.77 8.32
C ASP A 280 -7.39 -19.85 8.69
N SER A 281 -6.17 -20.28 8.43
CA SER A 281 -4.98 -19.47 8.68
C SER A 281 -3.92 -19.67 7.62
N THR A 282 -3.24 -18.58 7.29
CA THR A 282 -2.05 -18.59 6.42
C THR A 282 -0.97 -17.75 7.08
N ALA A 283 0.25 -18.25 7.10
CA ALA A 283 1.39 -17.52 7.64
C ALA A 283 2.60 -17.66 6.73
N LEU A 284 3.36 -16.58 6.61
CA LEU A 284 4.69 -16.58 6.01
C LEU A 284 5.69 -16.00 7.01
N ARG A 285 6.81 -16.65 7.14
CA ARG A 285 7.98 -16.11 7.84
C ARG A 285 9.13 -16.04 6.85
N GLN A 286 9.79 -14.92 6.82
CA GLN A 286 10.95 -14.71 5.95
C GLN A 286 12.12 -14.19 6.78
N TRP A 287 13.27 -14.78 6.56
CA TRP A 287 14.57 -14.25 6.92
C TRP A 287 15.30 -13.88 5.66
N SER A 288 15.98 -12.76 5.66
CA SER A 288 16.82 -12.35 4.54
C SER A 288 18.12 -11.75 5.02
N GLN A 289 19.19 -12.06 4.32
CA GLN A 289 20.50 -11.47 4.52
C GLN A 289 21.02 -10.99 3.18
N GLU A 290 21.36 -9.73 3.09
CA GLU A 290 21.92 -9.11 1.89
C GLU A 290 23.30 -8.56 2.20
N LEU A 291 24.27 -8.92 1.36
CA LEU A 291 25.62 -8.39 1.37
C LEU A 291 25.86 -7.73 0.03
N GLY A 292 26.39 -6.52 0.03
CA GLY A 292 26.65 -5.81 -1.21
C GLY A 292 27.90 -4.95 -1.14
N LEU A 293 28.44 -4.73 -2.33
CA LEU A 293 29.57 -3.86 -2.58
C LEU A 293 29.18 -2.83 -3.64
N SER A 294 29.66 -1.62 -3.49
CA SER A 294 29.51 -0.58 -4.47
C SER A 294 30.82 0.15 -4.66
N ARG A 295 31.09 0.60 -5.88
CA ARG A 295 32.29 1.35 -6.25
C ARG A 295 31.96 2.49 -7.18
N ASN A 296 32.43 3.68 -6.83
CA ASN A 296 32.42 4.83 -7.72
C ASN A 296 33.65 4.79 -8.61
N THR A 297 33.43 4.82 -9.93
CA THR A 297 34.46 4.84 -10.96
C THR A 297 34.24 6.04 -11.88
N THR A 298 35.21 6.33 -12.76
CA THR A 298 35.03 7.35 -13.82
C THR A 298 33.92 6.99 -14.80
N TRP A 299 33.58 5.71 -14.91
CA TRP A 299 32.52 5.18 -15.79
C TRP A 299 31.14 5.13 -15.13
N GLY A 300 31.06 5.54 -13.87
CA GLY A 300 29.81 5.50 -13.08
C GLY A 300 29.93 4.70 -11.79
N THR A 301 28.79 4.46 -11.18
CA THR A 301 28.69 3.69 -9.93
C THR A 301 28.23 2.28 -10.24
N LEU A 302 29.06 1.30 -9.93
CA LEU A 302 28.72 -0.13 -9.99
C LEU A 302 28.35 -0.60 -8.59
N GLN A 303 27.25 -1.33 -8.47
CA GLN A 303 26.83 -1.99 -7.25
C GLN A 303 26.47 -3.45 -7.55
N VAL A 304 26.92 -4.36 -6.69
CA VAL A 304 26.54 -5.77 -6.73
C VAL A 304 26.15 -6.20 -5.33
N ALA A 305 25.08 -6.94 -5.21
CA ALA A 305 24.61 -7.51 -3.95
C ALA A 305 24.14 -8.94 -4.12
N LEU A 306 24.31 -9.70 -3.06
CA LEU A 306 23.84 -11.07 -2.92
C LEU A 306 22.86 -11.12 -1.76
N THR A 307 21.64 -11.56 -2.02
CA THR A 307 20.62 -11.75 -1.00
C THR A 307 20.32 -13.22 -0.85
N TRP A 308 20.59 -13.75 0.32
CA TRP A 308 20.09 -15.05 0.73
C TRP A 308 18.80 -14.88 1.52
N SER A 309 17.77 -15.70 1.22
CA SER A 309 16.47 -15.66 1.89
C SER A 309 16.02 -17.06 2.23
N HIS A 310 15.37 -17.17 3.37
CA HIS A 310 14.72 -18.38 3.86
C HIS A 310 13.26 -18.08 4.18
N TRP A 311 12.36 -18.92 3.66
CA TRP A 311 10.91 -18.79 3.87
C TRP A 311 10.33 -20.02 4.52
N ARG A 312 9.33 -19.80 5.36
CA ARG A 312 8.43 -20.84 5.84
C ARG A 312 7.00 -20.37 5.59
N TYR A 313 6.31 -21.10 4.76
CA TYR A 313 4.90 -20.88 4.44
C TYR A 313 4.04 -21.94 5.10
N TYR A 314 2.97 -21.50 5.74
CA TYR A 314 1.96 -22.34 6.36
C TYR A 314 0.58 -21.95 5.83
N SER A 315 -0.25 -22.95 5.53
CA SER A 315 -1.68 -22.77 5.23
C SER A 315 -2.44 -23.97 5.79
N GLY A 316 -3.52 -23.72 6.52
CA GLY A 316 -4.32 -24.78 7.10
C GLY A 316 -5.62 -24.29 7.71
N THR A 317 -6.53 -25.21 7.92
CA THR A 317 -7.77 -25.01 8.68
C THR A 317 -7.68 -25.74 10.01
N THR A 318 -8.13 -25.10 11.08
CA THR A 318 -8.27 -25.74 12.40
C THR A 318 -9.73 -26.14 12.58
N GLN A 319 -9.98 -27.42 12.73
CA GLN A 319 -11.30 -27.94 13.09
C GLN A 319 -11.46 -27.90 14.61
N PRO A 320 -12.54 -27.31 15.14
CA PRO A 320 -12.74 -27.22 16.59
C PRO A 320 -12.99 -28.56 17.30
N ASN A 321 -13.30 -29.61 16.57
CA ASN A 321 -13.79 -30.88 17.14
C ASN A 321 -12.92 -32.13 16.89
N GLU A 322 -11.75 -32.02 16.28
CA GLU A 322 -10.95 -33.23 16.03
C GLU A 322 -9.78 -33.37 17.00
N SER A 323 -9.97 -34.28 17.93
CA SER A 323 -8.94 -34.91 18.75
C SER A 323 -8.07 -35.94 17.99
N SER A 324 -8.19 -36.06 16.67
CA SER A 324 -7.51 -37.10 15.92
C SER A 324 -7.17 -36.72 14.48
N ASN A 325 -5.90 -36.78 14.17
CA ASN A 325 -5.26 -37.22 12.92
C ASN A 325 -5.51 -36.52 11.60
N GLY A 326 -6.12 -35.33 11.50
CA GLY A 326 -6.53 -34.83 10.20
C GLY A 326 -6.41 -33.33 9.93
N SER A 327 -5.62 -32.52 10.65
CA SER A 327 -5.36 -31.18 10.17
C SER A 327 -4.46 -31.24 8.94
N GLU A 328 -5.04 -31.23 7.74
CA GLU A 328 -4.29 -31.06 6.51
C GLU A 328 -3.72 -29.64 6.46
N ALA A 329 -2.70 -29.41 7.26
CA ALA A 329 -1.94 -28.20 7.21
C ALA A 329 -0.75 -28.39 6.28
N VAL A 330 -0.52 -27.43 5.42
CA VAL A 330 0.68 -27.41 4.59
C VAL A 330 1.73 -26.53 5.24
N ASP A 331 2.90 -27.11 5.48
CA ASP A 331 4.10 -26.41 5.95
C ASP A 331 5.20 -26.60 4.90
N ARG A 332 5.60 -25.51 4.23
CA ARG A 332 6.67 -25.52 3.22
C ARG A 332 7.80 -24.63 3.64
N ARG A 333 9.01 -25.09 3.39
CA ARG A 333 10.25 -24.34 3.66
C ARG A 333 11.05 -24.26 2.38
N ASP A 334 11.41 -23.03 2.01
CA ASP A 334 12.19 -22.75 0.81
C ASP A 334 13.36 -21.84 1.14
N GLN A 335 14.34 -21.88 0.27
CA GLN A 335 15.50 -21.00 0.31
C GLN A 335 15.71 -20.38 -1.07
N GLY A 336 16.27 -19.20 -1.10
CA GLY A 336 16.57 -18.53 -2.34
C GLY A 336 17.81 -17.67 -2.26
N LEU A 337 18.48 -17.59 -3.37
CA LEU A 337 19.60 -16.72 -3.59
C LEU A 337 19.26 -15.74 -4.69
N THR A 338 19.38 -14.45 -4.42
CA THR A 338 19.13 -13.40 -5.42
C THR A 338 20.39 -12.58 -5.61
N ILE A 339 20.79 -12.43 -6.85
CA ILE A 339 21.90 -11.56 -7.26
C ILE A 339 21.28 -10.28 -7.80
N HIS A 340 21.72 -9.15 -7.28
CA HIS A 340 21.39 -7.82 -7.75
C HIS A 340 22.64 -7.17 -8.32
N ALA A 341 22.56 -6.61 -9.51
CA ALA A 341 23.59 -5.78 -10.08
C ALA A 341 22.98 -4.47 -10.58
N SER A 342 23.62 -3.35 -10.33
CA SER A 342 23.23 -2.07 -10.90
C SER A 342 24.43 -1.29 -11.35
N TRP A 343 24.28 -0.59 -12.48
CA TRP A 343 25.28 0.31 -13.01
C TRP A 343 24.64 1.65 -13.36
N ALA A 344 24.98 2.67 -12.57
CA ALA A 344 24.58 4.04 -12.82
C ALA A 344 25.66 4.75 -13.63
N PHE A 345 25.37 5.11 -14.87
CA PHE A 345 26.28 5.78 -15.80
C PHE A 345 26.36 7.29 -15.52
N PRO A 346 27.49 7.96 -15.84
CA PRO A 346 27.63 9.40 -15.65
C PRO A 346 26.59 10.24 -16.42
N GLY A 347 26.03 9.67 -17.50
CA GLY A 347 25.00 10.28 -18.33
C GLY A 347 23.58 10.26 -17.76
N GLY A 348 23.38 9.79 -16.51
CA GLY A 348 22.06 9.73 -15.87
C GLY A 348 21.25 8.50 -16.21
N SER A 349 21.80 7.51 -16.93
CA SER A 349 21.15 6.22 -17.14
C SER A 349 21.58 5.21 -16.10
N THR A 350 20.70 4.26 -15.80
CA THR A 350 20.98 3.17 -14.85
C THR A 350 20.46 1.85 -15.41
N LEU A 351 21.33 0.85 -15.46
CA LEU A 351 20.97 -0.54 -15.77
C LEU A 351 20.90 -1.32 -14.46
N ARG A 352 19.79 -2.05 -14.24
CA ARG A 352 19.62 -2.93 -13.08
C ARG A 352 19.28 -4.32 -13.56
N MET A 353 19.86 -5.31 -12.93
CA MET A 353 19.58 -6.72 -13.13
C MET A 353 19.33 -7.37 -11.78
N GLU A 354 18.29 -8.17 -11.72
CA GLU A 354 17.98 -9.03 -10.57
C GLU A 354 17.77 -10.44 -11.09
N GLN A 355 18.46 -11.40 -10.50
CA GLN A 355 18.34 -12.81 -10.82
C GLN A 355 18.15 -13.59 -9.53
N GLY A 356 16.96 -14.15 -9.33
CA GLY A 356 16.61 -15.00 -8.18
C GLY A 356 16.59 -16.47 -8.57
N LEU A 357 17.28 -17.29 -7.79
CA LEU A 357 17.24 -18.75 -7.85
C LEU A 357 16.61 -19.24 -6.54
N TYR A 358 15.46 -19.84 -6.64
CA TYR A 358 14.74 -20.34 -5.48
C TYR A 358 14.73 -21.86 -5.51
N HIS A 359 15.29 -22.45 -4.46
CA HIS A 359 15.24 -23.88 -4.26
C HIS A 359 13.88 -24.27 -3.67
N GLY A 360 13.26 -25.29 -4.23
CA GLY A 360 11.96 -25.78 -3.81
C GLY A 360 10.83 -25.30 -4.69
N PHE A 361 9.83 -24.66 -4.11
CA PHE A 361 8.55 -24.41 -4.73
C PHE A 361 8.50 -23.20 -5.68
N LEU A 362 9.38 -22.19 -5.51
CA LEU A 362 9.21 -20.89 -6.16
C LEU A 362 9.81 -20.79 -7.57
N GLY A 363 10.91 -21.47 -7.87
CA GLY A 363 11.51 -21.44 -9.20
C GLY A 363 12.35 -20.20 -9.50
N LEU A 364 12.36 -19.74 -10.74
CA LEU A 364 13.21 -18.67 -11.24
C LEU A 364 12.48 -17.32 -11.24
N ALA A 365 13.13 -16.27 -10.72
CA ALA A 365 12.72 -14.89 -10.91
C ALA A 365 13.83 -14.11 -11.60
N SER A 366 13.48 -13.26 -12.56
CA SER A 366 14.44 -12.42 -13.27
C SER A 366 13.84 -11.06 -13.55
N ARG A 367 14.65 -10.01 -13.41
CA ARG A 367 14.26 -8.66 -13.77
C ARG A 367 15.44 -7.92 -14.39
N LEU A 368 15.18 -7.29 -15.53
CA LEU A 368 16.11 -6.39 -16.18
C LEU A 368 15.42 -5.03 -16.32
N GLU A 369 16.05 -3.99 -15.84
CA GLU A 369 15.54 -2.63 -15.92
C GLU A 369 16.60 -1.70 -16.51
N TRP A 370 16.18 -0.88 -17.46
CA TRP A 370 17.00 0.19 -17.99
C TRP A 370 16.31 1.52 -17.80
N GLU A 371 16.87 2.35 -16.94
CA GLU A 371 16.38 3.67 -16.61
C GLU A 371 17.23 4.73 -17.31
N ILE A 372 16.58 5.68 -17.95
CA ILE A 372 17.20 6.83 -18.62
C ILE A 372 16.66 8.10 -17.97
N GLN A 373 17.56 8.94 -17.47
CA GLN A 373 17.27 10.27 -16.94
C GLN A 373 18.05 11.29 -17.74
N PRO A 374 17.42 12.12 -18.61
CA PRO A 374 18.11 13.13 -19.39
C PRO A 374 18.81 14.15 -18.47
N GLN A 375 20.05 14.47 -18.77
CA GLN A 375 20.82 15.47 -18.00
C GLN A 375 20.24 16.88 -18.15
N GLN A 376 19.66 17.20 -19.32
CA GLN A 376 19.03 18.48 -19.58
C GLN A 376 17.51 18.36 -19.40
N LYS A 377 16.96 19.05 -18.41
CA LYS A 377 15.52 19.19 -18.23
C LYS A 377 14.95 20.11 -19.30
N ARG A 378 14.35 19.55 -20.33
CA ARG A 378 13.52 20.27 -21.30
C ARG A 378 12.06 19.93 -21.03
N ALA A 379 11.18 20.94 -21.05
CA ALA A 379 9.77 20.77 -20.68
C ALA A 379 9.02 19.69 -21.48
N TRP A 380 9.47 19.38 -22.69
CA TRP A 380 8.86 18.41 -23.58
C TRP A 380 9.54 17.02 -23.54
N LEU A 381 10.72 16.89 -22.92
CA LEU A 381 11.40 15.61 -22.78
C LEU A 381 10.96 14.91 -21.48
N PRO A 382 10.85 13.56 -21.51
CA PRO A 382 10.64 12.80 -20.28
C PRO A 382 11.74 13.10 -19.27
N THR A 383 11.37 13.27 -18.01
CA THR A 383 12.34 13.39 -16.91
C THR A 383 12.92 12.03 -16.53
N ARG A 384 12.18 10.97 -16.84
CA ARG A 384 12.59 9.59 -16.56
C ARG A 384 11.89 8.64 -17.53
N THR A 385 12.62 7.70 -18.07
CA THR A 385 12.08 6.57 -18.84
C THR A 385 12.68 5.28 -18.30
N LEU A 386 11.84 4.30 -17.98
CA LEU A 386 12.22 3.00 -17.46
C LEU A 386 11.65 1.90 -18.36
N TRP A 387 12.54 1.12 -18.95
CA TRP A 387 12.21 -0.13 -19.61
C TRP A 387 12.41 -1.28 -18.64
N SER A 388 11.51 -2.22 -18.57
CA SER A 388 11.67 -3.40 -17.75
C SER A 388 11.19 -4.66 -18.47
N ALA A 389 11.99 -5.72 -18.33
CA ALA A 389 11.61 -7.09 -18.67
C ALA A 389 11.66 -7.91 -17.38
N TRP A 390 10.65 -8.74 -17.15
CA TRP A 390 10.54 -9.47 -15.90
C TRP A 390 9.94 -10.87 -16.09
N VAL A 391 10.40 -11.78 -15.25
CA VAL A 391 9.85 -13.12 -15.05
C VAL A 391 9.66 -13.30 -13.55
N GLU A 392 8.46 -13.66 -13.13
CA GLU A 392 8.14 -13.83 -11.72
C GLU A 392 7.37 -15.13 -11.48
N PRO A 393 7.78 -15.94 -10.51
CA PRO A 393 7.03 -17.12 -10.13
C PRO A 393 5.70 -16.73 -9.48
N PRO A 394 4.66 -17.56 -9.57
CA PRO A 394 3.44 -17.35 -8.83
C PRO A 394 3.70 -17.42 -7.32
N SER A 395 2.91 -16.69 -6.54
CA SER A 395 3.02 -16.65 -5.08
C SER A 395 2.70 -18.01 -4.44
N TYR A 396 3.11 -18.19 -3.18
CA TYR A 396 2.70 -19.37 -2.40
C TYR A 396 1.19 -19.57 -2.40
N ARG A 397 0.41 -18.54 -2.13
CA ARG A 397 -1.05 -18.63 -2.10
C ARG A 397 -1.66 -18.97 -3.46
N GLN A 398 -1.02 -18.59 -4.55
CA GLN A 398 -1.47 -18.97 -5.90
C GLN A 398 -1.17 -20.42 -6.24
N ARG A 399 -0.13 -21.01 -5.66
CA ARG A 399 0.25 -22.42 -5.87
C ARG A 399 -0.37 -23.36 -4.85
N LEU A 400 -0.49 -22.90 -3.62
CA LEU A 400 -0.81 -23.73 -2.47
C LEU A 400 -1.67 -22.97 -1.49
N LEU A 401 -2.90 -23.35 -1.35
CA LEU A 401 -3.82 -22.81 -0.36
C LEU A 401 -4.66 -23.94 0.21
N GLN A 402 -4.83 -23.95 1.53
CA GLN A 402 -5.75 -24.83 2.22
C GLN A 402 -6.64 -24.04 3.15
N THR A 403 -7.93 -24.02 2.86
CA THR A 403 -8.98 -23.39 3.66
C THR A 403 -10.17 -24.34 3.78
N ASN A 404 -11.12 -23.99 4.64
CA ASN A 404 -12.36 -24.73 4.77
C ASN A 404 -13.18 -24.75 3.48
N ALA A 405 -13.19 -23.65 2.75
CA ALA A 405 -14.01 -23.47 1.56
C ALA A 405 -13.34 -24.00 0.27
N LEU A 406 -12.04 -23.86 0.15
CA LEU A 406 -11.28 -24.18 -1.06
C LEU A 406 -9.86 -24.64 -0.72
N SER A 407 -9.38 -25.58 -1.51
CA SER A 407 -7.97 -25.97 -1.45
C SER A 407 -7.43 -26.21 -2.85
N TRP A 408 -6.17 -25.87 -3.04
CA TRP A 408 -5.40 -26.24 -4.21
C TRP A 408 -3.94 -26.46 -3.87
N ASP A 409 -3.35 -27.43 -4.53
CA ASP A 409 -1.91 -27.71 -4.54
C ASP A 409 -1.51 -27.91 -6.01
N VAL A 410 -0.94 -26.89 -6.61
CA VAL A 410 -0.50 -26.91 -8.00
C VAL A 410 0.98 -26.59 -8.04
N ALA A 411 1.79 -27.65 -8.01
CA ALA A 411 3.25 -27.56 -7.98
C ALA A 411 3.79 -26.80 -9.21
N GLU A 412 3.20 -27.02 -10.37
CA GLU A 412 3.67 -26.46 -11.65
C GLU A 412 2.70 -25.41 -12.20
N ARG A 413 2.89 -24.17 -11.80
CA ARG A 413 2.26 -23.03 -12.46
C ARG A 413 3.31 -22.25 -13.23
N PRO A 414 2.99 -21.81 -14.47
CA PRO A 414 3.91 -21.03 -15.26
C PRO A 414 4.22 -19.70 -14.55
N SER A 415 5.48 -19.28 -14.61
CA SER A 415 5.88 -17.97 -14.14
C SER A 415 5.25 -16.88 -15.01
N ALA A 416 4.72 -15.86 -14.39
CA ALA A 416 4.28 -14.66 -15.08
C ALA A 416 5.51 -13.93 -15.66
N ARG A 417 5.37 -13.35 -16.84
CA ARG A 417 6.45 -12.60 -17.50
C ARG A 417 5.90 -11.39 -18.21
N GLY A 418 6.74 -10.40 -18.47
CA GLY A 418 6.27 -9.23 -19.19
C GLY A 418 7.36 -8.27 -19.59
N LEU A 419 6.96 -7.37 -20.47
CA LEU A 419 7.71 -6.19 -20.89
C LEU A 419 6.89 -4.96 -20.50
N ASN A 420 7.56 -3.95 -19.95
CA ASN A 420 6.92 -2.73 -19.51
C ASN A 420 7.77 -1.52 -19.85
N LEU A 421 7.11 -0.44 -20.29
CA LEU A 421 7.64 0.90 -20.44
C LEU A 421 6.97 1.84 -19.46
N HIS A 422 7.74 2.53 -18.67
CA HIS A 422 7.27 3.56 -17.75
C HIS A 422 8.00 4.88 -18.03
N THR A 423 7.27 5.93 -18.36
CA THR A 423 7.85 7.22 -18.70
C THR A 423 7.18 8.32 -17.89
N THR A 424 7.98 9.20 -17.28
CA THR A 424 7.51 10.31 -16.46
C THR A 424 7.96 11.64 -17.07
N TRP A 425 7.06 12.62 -17.07
CA TRP A 425 7.29 14.01 -17.46
C TRP A 425 6.97 14.92 -16.29
N GLU A 426 7.79 15.95 -16.13
CA GLU A 426 7.55 17.05 -15.20
C GLU A 426 7.52 18.35 -16.02
N PRO A 427 6.40 18.67 -16.70
CA PRO A 427 6.33 19.88 -17.49
C PRO A 427 6.50 21.09 -16.55
N GLY A 428 7.42 22.01 -16.90
CA GLY A 428 7.77 23.19 -16.11
C GLY A 428 6.69 24.27 -16.01
N MET A 429 5.40 23.88 -15.96
CA MET A 429 4.26 24.76 -15.82
C MET A 429 4.18 25.38 -14.42
N ALA A 430 3.35 26.39 -14.25
CA ALA A 430 3.03 26.98 -12.95
C ALA A 430 2.32 25.94 -12.06
N GLY A 431 3.03 25.32 -11.16
CA GLY A 431 2.56 24.22 -10.31
C GLY A 431 3.48 23.01 -10.42
N SER A 432 3.24 22.00 -9.58
CA SER A 432 3.89 20.70 -9.71
C SER A 432 2.96 19.76 -10.48
N HIS A 433 3.34 19.45 -11.70
CA HIS A 433 2.61 18.51 -12.56
C HIS A 433 3.50 17.33 -12.88
N HIS A 434 2.95 16.13 -12.75
CA HIS A 434 3.62 14.88 -13.09
C HIS A 434 2.72 14.09 -14.04
N TRP A 435 3.23 13.76 -15.19
CA TRP A 435 2.57 12.90 -16.16
C TRP A 435 3.33 11.61 -16.24
N THR A 436 2.64 10.51 -16.16
CA THR A 436 3.25 9.19 -16.22
C THR A 436 2.51 8.32 -17.23
N LEU A 437 3.22 7.85 -18.24
CA LEU A 437 2.76 6.84 -19.16
C LEU A 437 3.38 5.50 -18.72
N ASN A 438 2.53 4.50 -18.57
CA ASN A 438 2.94 3.12 -18.29
C ASN A 438 2.20 2.22 -19.28
N GLY A 439 2.91 1.32 -19.95
CA GLY A 439 2.30 0.37 -20.85
C GLY A 439 3.18 -0.84 -21.06
N GLY A 440 2.58 -1.94 -21.48
CA GLY A 440 3.32 -3.16 -21.68
C GLY A 440 2.46 -4.34 -22.06
N VAL A 441 3.09 -5.49 -22.03
CA VAL A 441 2.45 -6.79 -22.29
C VAL A 441 2.87 -7.76 -21.20
N ALA A 442 1.92 -8.52 -20.67
CA ALA A 442 2.14 -9.55 -19.66
C ALA A 442 1.59 -10.89 -20.15
N TRP A 443 2.26 -11.98 -19.80
CA TRP A 443 1.87 -13.36 -20.11
C TRP A 443 1.80 -14.19 -18.83
N ASN A 444 1.01 -15.26 -18.87
CA ASN A 444 0.86 -16.23 -17.79
C ASN A 444 0.43 -15.58 -16.46
N LEU A 445 -0.43 -14.56 -16.54
CA LEU A 445 -1.02 -14.00 -15.34
C LEU A 445 -1.81 -15.08 -14.60
N THR A 446 -1.74 -15.07 -13.27
CA THR A 446 -2.46 -16.02 -12.43
C THR A 446 -3.46 -15.28 -11.56
N GLY A 447 -4.70 -15.75 -11.53
CA GLY A 447 -5.78 -15.13 -10.78
C GLY A 447 -6.90 -16.11 -10.41
N LEU A 448 -7.72 -15.73 -9.43
CA LEU A 448 -8.87 -16.48 -8.97
C LEU A 448 -10.07 -16.15 -9.86
N GLY A 449 -10.58 -17.13 -10.60
CA GLY A 449 -11.72 -16.96 -11.50
C GLY A 449 -12.80 -18.03 -11.30
N ASP A 450 -13.94 -17.85 -11.96
CA ASP A 450 -15.03 -18.83 -11.96
C ASP A 450 -14.66 -20.01 -12.87
N ASP A 451 -14.86 -21.22 -12.37
CA ASP A 451 -14.78 -22.43 -13.19
C ASP A 451 -16.10 -22.62 -13.95
N SER A 452 -16.07 -22.28 -15.23
CA SER A 452 -17.23 -22.45 -16.13
C SER A 452 -17.53 -23.90 -16.49
N SER A 453 -16.62 -24.83 -16.20
CA SER A 453 -16.75 -26.27 -16.59
C SER A 453 -17.54 -27.09 -15.56
N SER A 454 -17.78 -26.56 -14.36
CA SER A 454 -18.52 -27.29 -13.32
C SER A 454 -20.03 -27.29 -13.61
N SER A 455 -20.58 -28.45 -13.93
CA SER A 455 -22.00 -28.67 -14.22
C SER A 455 -22.96 -28.51 -13.03
N GLY A 456 -22.45 -28.21 -11.82
CA GLY A 456 -23.21 -28.17 -10.57
C GLY A 456 -23.19 -26.86 -9.79
N GLY A 457 -22.58 -25.83 -10.31
CA GLY A 457 -22.44 -24.53 -9.63
C GLY A 457 -21.10 -23.87 -9.99
N LYS A 458 -21.03 -22.55 -9.87
CA LYS A 458 -19.79 -21.81 -10.15
C LYS A 458 -18.74 -22.15 -9.09
N ALA A 459 -17.78 -22.99 -9.40
CA ALA A 459 -16.63 -23.21 -8.55
C ALA A 459 -15.60 -22.09 -8.77
N LEU A 460 -14.91 -21.67 -7.71
CA LEU A 460 -13.76 -20.78 -7.84
C LEU A 460 -12.50 -21.62 -8.07
N LEU A 461 -11.72 -21.25 -9.05
CA LEU A 461 -10.48 -21.93 -9.39
C LEU A 461 -9.37 -20.92 -9.66
N MET A 462 -8.17 -21.27 -9.21
CA MET A 462 -6.98 -20.52 -9.59
C MET A 462 -6.62 -20.82 -11.04
N GLN A 463 -6.71 -19.82 -11.90
CA GLN A 463 -6.51 -19.94 -13.35
C GLN A 463 -5.18 -19.28 -13.75
N SER A 464 -4.63 -19.73 -14.87
CA SER A 464 -3.51 -19.09 -15.55
C SER A 464 -3.93 -18.64 -16.94
N GLN A 465 -3.61 -17.42 -17.30
CA GLN A 465 -3.99 -16.83 -18.57
C GLN A 465 -3.11 -17.39 -19.70
N PRO A 466 -3.69 -17.93 -20.79
CA PRO A 466 -2.93 -18.65 -21.81
C PRO A 466 -2.22 -17.76 -22.83
N GLY A 467 -2.60 -16.49 -22.94
CA GLY A 467 -2.09 -15.58 -23.96
C GLY A 467 -1.52 -14.27 -23.40
N PRO A 468 -1.07 -13.36 -24.28
CA PRO A 468 -0.62 -12.04 -23.85
C PRO A 468 -1.79 -11.12 -23.52
N VAL A 469 -1.61 -10.31 -22.46
CA VAL A 469 -2.49 -9.18 -22.16
C VAL A 469 -1.70 -7.90 -22.29
N ALA A 470 -2.10 -7.06 -23.22
CA ALA A 470 -1.56 -5.71 -23.36
C ALA A 470 -2.31 -4.73 -22.44
N TYR A 471 -1.59 -3.76 -21.94
CA TYR A 471 -2.17 -2.71 -21.10
C TYR A 471 -1.49 -1.37 -21.34
N ALA A 472 -2.24 -0.31 -21.10
CA ALA A 472 -1.72 1.06 -21.12
C ALA A 472 -2.37 1.88 -20.01
N ARG A 473 -1.60 2.80 -19.41
CA ARG A 473 -2.06 3.72 -18.39
C ARG A 473 -1.39 5.08 -18.56
N LEU A 474 -2.19 6.13 -18.63
CA LEU A 474 -1.74 7.51 -18.52
C LEU A 474 -2.22 8.05 -17.16
N GLU A 475 -1.30 8.48 -16.33
CA GLU A 475 -1.57 9.14 -15.07
C GLU A 475 -1.18 10.60 -15.17
N LEU A 476 -2.14 11.48 -14.87
CA LEU A 476 -1.96 12.92 -14.79
C LEU A 476 -2.14 13.30 -13.32
N ARG A 477 -1.08 13.76 -12.68
CA ARG A 477 -1.10 14.21 -11.28
C ARG A 477 -0.56 15.62 -11.18
N GLY A 478 -1.19 16.45 -10.38
CA GLY A 478 -0.66 17.78 -10.21
C GLY A 478 -1.35 18.61 -9.16
N ARG A 479 -0.77 19.79 -9.01
CA ARG A 479 -1.30 20.85 -8.16
C ARG A 479 -1.22 22.15 -8.91
N TRP A 480 -2.33 22.85 -8.94
CA TRP A 480 -2.39 24.20 -9.46
C TRP A 480 -2.45 25.18 -8.29
N PHE A 481 -1.48 26.07 -8.19
CA PHE A 481 -1.40 27.09 -7.15
C PHE A 481 -1.35 28.48 -7.77
N ASN A 482 -1.91 29.45 -7.07
CA ASN A 482 -1.51 30.81 -7.31
C ASN A 482 -0.10 31.01 -6.70
N ARG A 483 0.94 30.97 -7.53
CA ARG A 483 2.36 31.02 -7.10
C ARG A 483 2.73 32.27 -6.29
N ARG A 484 1.90 33.32 -6.30
CA ARG A 484 2.22 34.61 -5.66
C ARG A 484 1.74 34.73 -4.21
N SER A 485 0.88 33.84 -3.75
CA SER A 485 0.43 33.86 -2.36
C SER A 485 0.03 32.45 -1.91
N GLU A 486 0.35 32.09 -0.67
CA GLU A 486 -0.21 30.91 0.02
C GLU A 486 -1.74 31.04 0.21
N GLN A 487 -2.33 32.11 -0.30
CA GLN A 487 -3.74 32.43 -0.21
C GLN A 487 -4.39 32.31 -1.57
N GLY A 488 -5.60 31.77 -1.62
CA GLY A 488 -6.38 31.68 -2.84
C GLY A 488 -6.90 30.26 -3.12
N TRP A 489 -7.32 30.08 -4.34
CA TRP A 489 -7.81 28.81 -4.82
C TRP A 489 -6.67 27.87 -5.18
N HIS A 490 -6.84 26.60 -4.78
CA HIS A 490 -5.94 25.51 -5.08
C HIS A 490 -6.73 24.35 -5.67
N TRP A 491 -6.12 23.69 -6.63
CA TRP A 491 -6.66 22.47 -7.23
C TRP A 491 -5.57 21.40 -7.21
N LYS A 492 -5.85 20.29 -6.54
CA LYS A 492 -5.05 19.08 -6.58
C LYS A 492 -5.83 18.03 -7.36
N TYR A 493 -5.20 17.40 -8.33
CA TYR A 493 -5.85 16.41 -9.17
C TYR A 493 -4.97 15.17 -9.37
N GLN A 494 -5.65 14.03 -9.56
CA GLN A 494 -5.07 12.78 -10.02
C GLN A 494 -6.06 12.10 -10.95
N HIS A 495 -5.71 12.00 -12.23
CA HIS A 495 -6.53 11.35 -13.26
C HIS A 495 -5.77 10.15 -13.80
N LEU A 496 -6.46 9.03 -13.96
CA LEU A 496 -5.97 7.81 -14.55
C LEU A 496 -6.82 7.45 -15.76
N LEU A 497 -6.19 7.37 -16.93
CA LEU A 497 -6.75 6.79 -18.14
C LEU A 497 -6.09 5.44 -18.34
N GLN A 498 -6.87 4.35 -18.41
CA GLN A 498 -6.34 3.00 -18.43
C GLN A 498 -7.06 2.16 -19.46
N TRP A 499 -6.32 1.23 -20.06
CA TRP A 499 -6.85 0.29 -21.02
C TRP A 499 -6.17 -1.07 -20.85
N SER A 500 -6.92 -2.14 -21.09
CA SER A 500 -6.45 -3.51 -21.14
C SER A 500 -7.07 -4.23 -22.33
N SER A 501 -6.31 -5.07 -23.02
CA SER A 501 -6.83 -5.93 -24.07
C SER A 501 -7.72 -7.06 -23.54
N ASP A 502 -7.58 -7.36 -22.25
CA ASP A 502 -8.41 -8.36 -21.56
C ASP A 502 -8.81 -7.85 -20.18
N PRO A 503 -9.99 -7.21 -20.06
CA PRO A 503 -10.47 -6.66 -18.81
C PRO A 503 -10.83 -7.72 -17.75
N THR A 504 -10.88 -9.00 -18.11
CA THR A 504 -11.06 -10.07 -17.12
C THR A 504 -9.80 -10.24 -16.27
N TRP A 505 -8.63 -10.23 -16.92
CA TRP A 505 -7.34 -10.41 -16.24
C TRP A 505 -6.79 -9.13 -15.62
N ILE A 506 -7.06 -7.99 -16.24
CA ILE A 506 -6.68 -6.67 -15.76
C ILE A 506 -7.95 -5.81 -15.69
N PRO A 507 -8.79 -6.00 -14.64
CA PRO A 507 -10.04 -5.27 -14.46
C PRO A 507 -9.78 -3.85 -13.95
N VAL A 508 -9.70 -2.89 -14.87
CA VAL A 508 -9.47 -1.48 -14.57
C VAL A 508 -10.54 -0.60 -15.22
N PRO A 509 -11.00 0.48 -14.57
CA PRO A 509 -11.86 1.46 -15.20
C PRO A 509 -11.08 2.19 -16.31
N LEU A 510 -11.76 2.52 -17.40
CA LEU A 510 -11.16 3.31 -18.49
C LEU A 510 -10.65 4.67 -17.98
N TRP A 511 -11.41 5.30 -17.11
CA TRP A 511 -11.05 6.57 -16.50
C TRP A 511 -11.42 6.58 -15.02
N SER A 512 -10.52 7.10 -14.20
CA SER A 512 -10.79 7.44 -12.80
C SER A 512 -10.13 8.78 -12.46
N MET A 513 -10.77 9.52 -11.58
CA MET A 513 -10.29 10.82 -11.12
C MET A 513 -10.46 11.01 -9.63
N GLU A 514 -9.52 11.73 -9.05
CA GLU A 514 -9.57 12.23 -7.68
C GLU A 514 -9.16 13.70 -7.72
N ASP A 515 -10.09 14.59 -7.42
CA ASP A 515 -9.92 16.03 -7.45
C ASP A 515 -10.19 16.63 -6.08
N CYS A 516 -9.41 17.61 -5.70
CA CYS A 516 -9.63 18.41 -4.51
C CYS A 516 -9.49 19.89 -4.83
N PHE A 517 -10.59 20.60 -4.76
CA PHE A 517 -10.67 22.04 -4.93
C PHE A 517 -10.81 22.67 -3.56
N TYR A 518 -9.92 23.58 -3.19
CA TYR A 518 -10.01 24.26 -1.92
C TYR A 518 -9.51 25.69 -1.99
N TYR A 519 -10.06 26.51 -1.12
CA TYR A 519 -9.62 27.87 -0.90
C TYR A 519 -8.93 27.96 0.46
N GLN A 520 -7.75 28.56 0.47
CA GLN A 520 -6.99 28.79 1.69
C GLN A 520 -6.74 30.28 1.88
N ARG A 521 -6.90 30.77 3.11
CA ARG A 521 -6.58 32.16 3.48
C ARG A 521 -5.82 32.19 4.79
N LYS A 522 -4.72 32.92 4.80
CA LYS A 522 -3.92 33.23 5.98
C LYS A 522 -4.32 34.61 6.50
N THR A 523 -4.51 34.76 7.80
CA THR A 523 -4.86 36.03 8.42
C THR A 523 -3.59 36.72 8.93
N SER A 524 -3.68 38.04 9.13
CA SER A 524 -2.58 38.83 9.73
C SER A 524 -2.22 38.39 11.16
N LYS A 525 -3.12 37.69 11.86
CA LYS A 525 -2.92 37.17 13.22
C LYS A 525 -2.22 35.80 13.27
N GLY A 526 -1.75 35.27 12.12
CA GLY A 526 -0.98 34.01 12.07
C GLY A 526 -1.82 32.73 12.10
N TRP A 527 -3.14 32.81 11.93
CA TRP A 527 -4.02 31.67 11.72
C TRP A 527 -4.51 31.61 10.28
N SER A 528 -4.80 30.41 9.81
CA SER A 528 -5.31 30.18 8.46
C SER A 528 -6.55 29.31 8.50
N TRP A 529 -7.43 29.53 7.54
CA TRP A 529 -8.57 28.65 7.32
C TRP A 529 -8.56 28.10 5.89
N VAL A 530 -9.15 26.94 5.74
CA VAL A 530 -9.30 26.23 4.47
C VAL A 530 -10.72 25.70 4.37
N GLY A 531 -11.29 25.77 3.16
CA GLY A 531 -12.58 25.16 2.85
C GLY A 531 -12.55 24.63 1.44
N GLY A 532 -13.18 23.48 1.19
CA GLY A 532 -13.09 22.84 -0.09
C GLY A 532 -14.00 21.66 -0.33
N LEU A 533 -13.85 21.09 -1.51
CA LEU A 533 -14.59 19.96 -2.04
C LEU A 533 -13.59 18.92 -2.55
N ALA A 534 -13.74 17.67 -2.12
CA ALA A 534 -13.05 16.54 -2.73
C ALA A 534 -14.04 15.70 -3.53
N LEU A 535 -13.65 15.32 -4.75
CA LEU A 535 -14.44 14.54 -5.68
C LEU A 535 -13.65 13.31 -6.10
N ARG A 536 -14.29 12.13 -6.05
CA ARG A 536 -13.76 10.88 -6.61
C ARG A 536 -14.80 10.31 -7.56
N TRP A 537 -14.33 9.86 -8.70
CA TRP A 537 -15.20 9.22 -9.70
C TRP A 537 -14.39 8.23 -10.53
N MET A 538 -15.06 7.21 -11.04
CA MET A 538 -14.53 6.28 -12.01
C MET A 538 -15.60 5.85 -13.00
N SER A 539 -15.20 5.54 -14.23
CA SER A 539 -16.10 4.98 -15.24
C SER A 539 -16.59 3.59 -14.82
N ALA A 540 -17.75 3.19 -15.33
CA ALA A 540 -18.27 1.84 -15.11
C ALA A 540 -17.33 0.78 -15.69
N PHE A 541 -17.11 -0.31 -14.93
CA PHE A 541 -16.32 -1.46 -15.36
C PHE A 541 -16.72 -2.71 -14.57
N ASN A 542 -16.28 -3.87 -15.02
CA ASN A 542 -16.44 -5.13 -14.29
C ASN A 542 -15.31 -5.25 -13.27
N GLY A 543 -15.56 -4.82 -12.02
CA GLY A 543 -14.56 -4.83 -10.96
C GLY A 543 -14.29 -6.23 -10.39
N PRO A 544 -13.15 -6.43 -9.73
CA PRO A 544 -12.85 -7.65 -9.01
C PRO A 544 -13.76 -7.78 -7.78
N ASP A 545 -14.20 -9.00 -7.49
CA ASP A 545 -14.95 -9.31 -6.27
C ASP A 545 -14.00 -9.68 -5.13
N TYR A 546 -14.34 -9.30 -3.91
CA TYR A 546 -13.56 -9.68 -2.74
C TYR A 546 -14.11 -10.96 -2.10
N ARG A 547 -13.22 -11.91 -1.83
CA ARG A 547 -13.54 -13.20 -1.21
C ARG A 547 -12.91 -13.29 0.19
N PRO A 548 -13.67 -12.91 1.23
CA PRO A 548 -13.16 -12.84 2.60
C PRO A 548 -12.67 -14.21 3.12
N GLU A 549 -13.34 -15.31 2.76
CA GLU A 549 -12.96 -16.67 3.15
C GLU A 549 -11.59 -17.11 2.60
N LEU A 550 -11.10 -16.41 1.61
CA LEU A 550 -9.78 -16.64 1.02
C LEU A 550 -8.82 -15.46 1.30
N GLY A 551 -9.36 -14.30 1.68
CA GLY A 551 -8.62 -13.04 1.73
C GLY A 551 -8.02 -12.67 0.38
N LEU A 552 -8.71 -12.95 -0.73
CA LEU A 552 -8.27 -12.73 -2.10
C LEU A 552 -9.31 -11.96 -2.91
N TRP A 553 -8.84 -11.32 -3.97
CA TRP A 553 -9.67 -10.72 -4.99
C TRP A 553 -9.77 -11.65 -6.21
N THR A 554 -10.95 -11.71 -6.81
CA THR A 554 -11.16 -12.48 -8.03
C THR A 554 -10.68 -11.68 -9.25
N LEU A 555 -10.60 -12.38 -10.38
CA LEU A 555 -10.55 -11.75 -11.70
C LEU A 555 -11.84 -10.97 -11.95
N GLY A 556 -11.80 -9.98 -12.85
CA GLY A 556 -12.99 -9.25 -13.28
C GLY A 556 -13.92 -10.18 -14.06
N THR A 557 -14.89 -10.79 -13.37
CA THR A 557 -15.82 -11.72 -14.01
C THR A 557 -16.98 -10.97 -14.65
N ALA A 558 -17.14 -11.14 -15.95
CA ALA A 558 -18.30 -10.64 -16.66
C ALA A 558 -19.58 -11.31 -16.11
N GLY A 559 -20.40 -10.57 -15.40
CA GLY A 559 -21.79 -10.92 -15.20
C GLY A 559 -22.22 -11.52 -13.85
N THR A 560 -21.35 -11.73 -12.89
CA THR A 560 -21.78 -12.35 -11.62
C THR A 560 -22.43 -11.39 -10.63
N ARG A 561 -22.06 -10.10 -10.60
CA ARG A 561 -22.60 -9.11 -9.67
C ARG A 561 -22.81 -7.70 -10.22
N GLY A 562 -22.71 -7.53 -11.54
CA GLY A 562 -22.96 -6.26 -12.20
C GLY A 562 -21.73 -5.36 -12.29
N GLN A 563 -21.88 -4.29 -13.05
CA GLN A 563 -20.88 -3.24 -13.21
C GLN A 563 -20.77 -2.41 -11.95
N VAL A 564 -19.57 -1.97 -11.65
CA VAL A 564 -19.23 -1.04 -10.56
C VAL A 564 -18.68 0.27 -11.13
N GLY A 565 -18.63 1.32 -10.32
CA GLY A 565 -18.21 2.65 -10.77
C GLY A 565 -19.39 3.51 -11.22
N ALA A 566 -19.15 4.50 -12.10
CA ALA A 566 -20.10 5.48 -12.62
C ALA A 566 -20.84 6.30 -11.55
N TYR A 567 -20.31 6.35 -10.34
CA TYR A 567 -20.89 7.11 -9.22
C TYR A 567 -19.85 8.08 -8.65
N PRO A 568 -20.18 9.39 -8.55
CA PRO A 568 -19.30 10.36 -7.91
C PRO A 568 -19.42 10.28 -6.38
N TRP A 569 -18.29 10.29 -5.71
CA TRP A 569 -18.20 10.46 -4.26
C TRP A 569 -17.71 11.86 -3.96
N MET A 570 -18.47 12.64 -3.20
CA MET A 570 -18.15 14.02 -2.87
C MET A 570 -18.02 14.21 -1.35
N ASP A 571 -16.97 14.87 -0.94
CA ASP A 571 -16.72 15.27 0.44
C ASP A 571 -16.58 16.78 0.55
N LEU A 572 -17.17 17.39 1.57
CA LEU A 572 -16.95 18.78 1.92
C LEU A 572 -15.93 18.87 3.04
N LEU A 573 -15.02 19.83 2.95
CA LEU A 573 -13.89 20.00 3.85
C LEU A 573 -13.88 21.42 4.41
N ALA A 574 -13.66 21.55 5.71
CA ALA A 574 -13.36 22.84 6.34
C ALA A 574 -12.33 22.66 7.44
N GLY A 575 -11.43 23.61 7.62
CA GLY A 575 -10.41 23.54 8.65
C GLY A 575 -9.86 24.90 9.04
N ILE A 576 -9.37 24.97 10.28
CA ILE A 576 -8.72 26.14 10.84
C ILE A 576 -7.39 25.70 11.44
N LYS A 577 -6.31 26.34 10.99
CA LYS A 577 -4.98 26.15 11.58
C LYS A 577 -4.62 27.37 12.41
N VAL A 578 -4.34 27.13 13.69
CA VAL A 578 -3.89 28.12 14.64
C VAL A 578 -2.50 27.72 15.12
N ARG A 579 -1.48 28.47 14.70
CA ARG A 579 -0.07 28.10 14.96
C ARG A 579 0.23 26.69 14.44
N GLN A 580 0.42 25.73 15.33
CA GLN A 580 0.79 24.33 15.05
C GLN A 580 -0.38 23.35 15.20
N THR A 581 -1.58 23.85 15.47
CA THR A 581 -2.79 23.05 15.65
C THR A 581 -3.74 23.26 14.49
N LEU A 582 -4.13 22.16 13.83
CA LEU A 582 -5.18 22.10 12.83
C LEU A 582 -6.43 21.48 13.45
N LEU A 583 -7.54 22.20 13.38
CA LEU A 583 -8.87 21.67 13.64
C LEU A 583 -9.59 21.53 12.30
N PHE A 584 -10.25 20.40 12.06
CA PHE A 584 -10.95 20.19 10.80
C PHE A 584 -12.27 19.46 10.96
N VAL A 585 -13.13 19.71 9.97
CA VAL A 585 -14.42 19.05 9.76
C VAL A 585 -14.43 18.50 8.34
N ARG A 586 -14.89 17.26 8.17
CA ARG A 586 -15.14 16.65 6.87
C ARG A 586 -16.53 16.04 6.86
N TRP A 587 -17.32 16.40 5.88
CA TRP A 587 -18.61 15.77 5.60
C TRP A 587 -18.42 14.82 4.43
N GLU A 588 -18.26 13.55 4.74
CA GLU A 588 -18.03 12.49 3.78
C GLU A 588 -19.33 12.10 3.09
N HIS A 589 -19.25 11.74 1.80
CA HIS A 589 -20.35 11.33 0.96
C HIS A 589 -21.54 12.32 0.97
N ALA A 590 -21.23 13.61 0.89
CA ALA A 590 -22.23 14.69 0.97
C ALA A 590 -23.34 14.57 -0.10
N ASN A 591 -23.01 13.97 -1.25
CA ASN A 591 -23.92 13.76 -2.37
C ASN A 591 -24.70 12.43 -2.32
N LEU A 592 -24.72 11.70 -1.22
CA LEU A 592 -25.48 10.45 -1.12
C LEU A 592 -26.91 10.61 -1.66
N GLY A 593 -27.29 9.70 -2.57
CA GLY A 593 -28.61 9.76 -3.24
C GLY A 593 -28.64 10.63 -4.51
N TRP A 594 -27.51 11.23 -4.90
CA TRP A 594 -27.40 12.01 -6.14
C TRP A 594 -26.09 11.66 -6.87
N PRO A 595 -26.07 11.47 -8.18
CA PRO A 595 -27.21 11.53 -9.14
C PRO A 595 -28.11 10.31 -9.10
N ASN A 596 -27.68 9.21 -8.52
CA ASN A 596 -28.39 7.94 -8.39
C ASN A 596 -28.50 7.53 -6.92
N SER A 597 -29.27 6.50 -6.65
CA SER A 597 -29.57 6.09 -5.30
C SER A 597 -28.37 5.64 -4.50
N VAL A 598 -27.44 4.83 -5.02
CA VAL A 598 -26.14 4.51 -4.40
C VAL A 598 -25.19 3.87 -5.42
N GLY A 599 -23.91 4.21 -5.34
CA GLY A 599 -22.85 3.56 -6.12
C GLY A 599 -22.24 2.36 -5.41
N GLN A 600 -21.58 1.54 -6.18
CA GLN A 600 -20.70 0.47 -5.70
C GLN A 600 -19.34 0.61 -6.38
N TRP A 601 -18.29 0.45 -5.61
CA TRP A 601 -16.93 0.38 -6.16
C TRP A 601 -16.37 -1.03 -6.15
N VAL A 602 -16.96 -1.90 -5.33
CA VAL A 602 -16.69 -3.34 -5.31
C VAL A 602 -18.02 -4.06 -5.41
N PRO A 603 -18.15 -5.10 -6.22
CA PRO A 603 -19.39 -5.86 -6.37
C PRO A 603 -19.95 -6.35 -5.03
N GLY A 604 -21.21 -6.02 -4.74
CA GLY A 604 -21.86 -6.38 -3.48
C GLY A 604 -21.50 -5.53 -2.26
N TYR A 605 -20.63 -4.54 -2.40
CA TYR A 605 -20.28 -3.62 -1.32
C TYR A 605 -20.69 -2.19 -1.70
N PRO A 606 -21.89 -1.75 -1.31
CA PRO A 606 -22.34 -0.39 -1.55
C PRO A 606 -21.48 0.61 -0.79
N LEU A 607 -21.37 1.81 -1.34
CA LEU A 607 -20.65 2.91 -0.71
C LEU A 607 -21.36 3.30 0.60
N GLY A 608 -20.57 3.77 1.57
CA GLY A 608 -21.05 4.09 2.90
C GLY A 608 -22.02 5.28 2.95
N ASP A 609 -22.68 5.42 4.09
CA ASP A 609 -23.59 6.52 4.39
C ASP A 609 -22.87 7.87 4.55
N ARG A 610 -23.63 8.96 4.60
CA ARG A 610 -23.12 10.29 4.97
C ARG A 610 -22.50 10.24 6.36
N ARG A 611 -21.32 10.81 6.48
CA ARG A 611 -20.63 10.84 7.76
C ARG A 611 -19.97 12.18 8.01
N LEU A 612 -20.21 12.74 9.19
CA LEU A 612 -19.45 13.87 9.68
C LEU A 612 -18.22 13.36 10.44
N ARG A 613 -17.07 13.90 10.13
CA ARG A 613 -15.80 13.64 10.81
C ARG A 613 -15.21 14.94 11.33
N LEU A 614 -14.78 14.90 12.57
CA LEU A 614 -14.07 16.00 13.24
C LEU A 614 -12.66 15.52 13.56
N GLY A 615 -11.70 16.42 13.54
CA GLY A 615 -10.34 16.04 13.92
C GLY A 615 -9.48 17.21 14.36
N VAL A 616 -8.43 16.84 15.06
CA VAL A 616 -7.34 17.73 15.49
C VAL A 616 -6.02 17.11 15.12
N ASP A 617 -5.12 17.94 14.61
CA ASP A 617 -3.72 17.61 14.38
C ASP A 617 -2.85 18.66 15.05
N TRP A 618 -2.01 18.23 15.94
CA TRP A 618 -1.20 19.11 16.75
C TRP A 618 0.26 18.67 16.71
N THR A 619 1.13 19.58 16.26
CA THR A 619 2.58 19.37 16.18
C THR A 619 3.27 20.25 17.20
N PHE A 620 4.18 19.69 17.98
CA PHE A 620 5.00 20.45 18.93
C PHE A 620 6.48 20.33 18.55
N TRP A 621 7.20 21.38 18.87
CA TRP A 621 8.65 21.51 18.70
C TRP A 621 9.25 21.92 20.05
N ASP A 622 10.24 21.20 20.52
CA ASP A 622 11.02 21.57 21.70
C ASP A 622 12.28 22.35 21.31
#